data_c217e15ae3bc467833fd6d2fe9551992
#
_entry.id   c217e15ae3bc467833fd6d2fe9551992
#
_cell.length_a   1.000
_cell.length_b   1.000
_cell.length_c   1.000
_cell.angle_alpha   90.00
_cell.angle_beta   90.00
_cell.angle_gamma   90.00
#
_symmetry.space_group_name_H-M   'P 1'
#
loop_
_entity.id
_entity.type
_entity.pdbx_description
1 polymer ?
#
loop_
_entity_poly.entity_id
_entity_poly.type
_entity_poly.pdbx_seq_one_letter_code
_entity_poly.pdbx_strand_id
1 'polypeptide(L)'
;MHTAIVGGTGFIGTALAERLIDEHEVTVIARTPADATLPAGVDRVAADVTDPGTLEGVFAAVDVVVNLVALSPLFTPAGGNVQHDVVHRQGTEHLLDAATDAGVAHFVQMSALGADPNGATAYIRAKGAAERAVRHSDLTSTILRPSVVFGSGGEFISFTKLLAPPYLAALPGGGQTRFQPIHVEDLVTIIVEVIDDPTHRGQTYELGGPERLTLAEIAKLIHRAEGKSVTVLPVPMILARVGLTIGEAIPGVPMGLDQYRSLRVDNVTRSNDIDAFGLSEQDLTRLGTYLGPS
;
A
#
# COMPACT_ATOMS: atom_id res chain seq x y z
N MET A 1 -0.74 24.69 -3.01
CA MET A 1 -1.93 23.96 -3.49
C MET A 1 -2.65 23.37 -2.28
N HIS A 2 -3.96 23.17 -2.37
CA HIS A 2 -4.73 22.47 -1.35
C HIS A 2 -4.83 20.97 -1.70
N THR A 3 -4.21 20.12 -0.88
CA THR A 3 -4.14 18.67 -1.09
C THR A 3 -4.96 17.92 -0.04
N ALA A 4 -5.91 17.11 -0.48
CA ALA A 4 -6.67 16.21 0.39
C ALA A 4 -6.07 14.81 0.37
N ILE A 5 -5.73 14.27 1.54
CA ILE A 5 -5.17 12.92 1.71
C ILE A 5 -6.26 12.02 2.29
N VAL A 6 -6.89 11.21 1.44
CA VAL A 6 -7.89 10.23 1.87
C VAL A 6 -7.19 8.97 2.38
N GLY A 7 -7.46 8.59 3.62
CA GLY A 7 -6.66 7.60 4.35
C GLY A 7 -5.40 8.21 4.99
N GLY A 8 -5.40 9.52 5.21
CA GLY A 8 -4.26 10.29 5.70
C GLY A 8 -3.82 9.98 7.13
N THR A 9 -4.61 9.24 7.91
CA THR A 9 -4.22 8.73 9.23
C THR A 9 -3.48 7.38 9.17
N GLY A 10 -3.37 6.80 7.99
CA GLY A 10 -2.64 5.54 7.78
C GLY A 10 -1.12 5.74 7.69
N PHE A 11 -0.40 4.63 7.56
CA PHE A 11 1.07 4.57 7.51
C PHE A 11 1.70 5.53 6.47
N ILE A 12 1.27 5.45 5.20
CA ILE A 12 1.79 6.33 4.15
C ILE A 12 1.19 7.74 4.30
N GLY A 13 -0.08 7.83 4.69
CA GLY A 13 -0.79 9.11 4.77
C GLY A 13 -0.22 10.05 5.82
N THR A 14 0.19 9.53 6.98
CA THR A 14 0.84 10.34 8.04
C THR A 14 2.17 10.89 7.56
N ALA A 15 3.03 10.06 6.95
CA ALA A 15 4.31 10.48 6.40
C ALA A 15 4.13 11.52 5.27
N LEU A 16 3.12 11.34 4.41
CA LEU A 16 2.81 12.30 3.37
C LEU A 16 2.31 13.65 3.95
N ALA A 17 1.46 13.62 4.96
CA ALA A 17 0.99 14.83 5.62
C ALA A 17 2.15 15.60 6.28
N GLU A 18 3.08 14.90 6.94
CA GLU A 18 4.30 15.49 7.51
C GLU A 18 5.17 16.15 6.45
N ARG A 19 5.26 15.57 5.26
CA ARG A 19 6.10 16.08 4.17
C ARG A 19 5.49 17.29 3.45
N LEU A 20 4.14 17.32 3.33
CA LEU A 20 3.44 18.36 2.56
C LEU A 20 3.15 19.65 3.36
N ILE A 21 3.04 19.59 4.69
CA ILE A 21 2.47 20.67 5.49
C ILE A 21 3.25 22.00 5.40
N ASP A 22 4.53 21.95 5.10
CA ASP A 22 5.35 23.17 5.01
C ASP A 22 5.13 23.94 3.69
N GLU A 23 4.64 23.28 2.64
CA GLU A 23 4.53 23.85 1.28
C GLU A 23 3.09 23.84 0.74
N HIS A 24 2.19 23.08 1.37
CA HIS A 24 0.80 22.86 0.95
C HIS A 24 -0.19 23.14 2.06
N GLU A 25 -1.41 23.51 1.68
CA GLU A 25 -2.58 23.35 2.54
C GLU A 25 -3.00 21.89 2.53
N VAL A 26 -3.07 21.25 3.70
CA VAL A 26 -3.29 19.80 3.81
C VAL A 26 -4.55 19.49 4.60
N THR A 27 -5.47 18.75 3.97
CA THR A 27 -6.63 18.15 4.64
C THR A 27 -6.48 16.63 4.71
N VAL A 28 -6.47 16.08 5.90
CA VAL A 28 -6.51 14.62 6.14
C VAL A 28 -7.95 14.15 6.30
N ILE A 29 -8.34 13.21 5.47
CA ILE A 29 -9.66 12.59 5.46
C ILE A 29 -9.55 11.15 5.92
N ALA A 30 -10.28 10.79 6.98
CA ALA A 30 -10.32 9.44 7.54
C ALA A 30 -11.62 9.25 8.34
N ARG A 31 -11.92 8.03 8.74
CA ARG A 31 -13.13 7.73 9.56
C ARG A 31 -13.08 8.37 10.94
N THR A 32 -11.91 8.37 11.57
CA THR A 32 -11.67 8.93 12.92
C THR A 32 -10.38 9.76 12.96
N PRO A 33 -10.30 10.90 12.22
CA PRO A 33 -9.06 11.67 12.11
C PRO A 33 -8.68 12.41 13.40
N ALA A 34 -9.61 12.59 14.31
CA ALA A 34 -9.37 13.27 15.60
C ALA A 34 -8.43 12.45 16.50
N ASP A 35 -8.47 11.14 16.41
CA ASP A 35 -7.68 10.22 17.25
C ASP A 35 -6.23 10.04 16.75
N ALA A 36 -5.92 10.54 15.54
CA ALA A 36 -4.62 10.37 14.93
C ALA A 36 -3.61 11.43 15.37
N THR A 37 -2.36 11.01 15.54
CA THR A 37 -1.25 11.95 15.70
C THR A 37 -0.86 12.46 14.31
N LEU A 38 -1.12 13.74 14.05
CA LEU A 38 -0.83 14.43 12.79
C LEU A 38 -0.08 15.73 13.09
N PRO A 39 0.73 16.25 12.15
CA PRO A 39 1.41 17.52 12.34
C PRO A 39 0.44 18.67 12.59
N ALA A 40 0.92 19.71 13.26
CA ALA A 40 0.15 20.92 13.50
C ALA A 40 -0.15 21.64 12.16
N GLY A 41 -1.35 22.20 12.03
CA GLY A 41 -1.76 22.90 10.80
C GLY A 41 -2.47 22.03 9.77
N VAL A 42 -2.54 20.72 9.97
CA VAL A 42 -3.32 19.81 9.10
C VAL A 42 -4.79 19.89 9.47
N ASP A 43 -5.64 20.18 8.48
CA ASP A 43 -7.09 20.10 8.63
C ASP A 43 -7.56 18.65 8.67
N ARG A 44 -8.64 18.39 9.41
CA ARG A 44 -9.14 17.04 9.67
C ARG A 44 -10.61 16.94 9.32
N VAL A 45 -10.94 16.03 8.43
CA VAL A 45 -12.32 15.76 8.01
C VAL A 45 -12.67 14.29 8.24
N ALA A 46 -13.77 14.04 8.94
CA ALA A 46 -14.27 12.70 9.16
C ALA A 46 -15.16 12.28 7.97
N ALA A 47 -14.75 11.21 7.26
CA ALA A 47 -15.55 10.61 6.20
C ALA A 47 -15.19 9.12 6.02
N ASP A 48 -16.15 8.33 5.52
CA ASP A 48 -15.99 6.94 5.19
C ASP A 48 -16.22 6.74 3.69
N VAL A 49 -15.22 6.27 2.96
CA VAL A 49 -15.31 6.04 1.51
C VAL A 49 -16.38 5.01 1.14
N THR A 50 -16.84 4.20 2.09
CA THR A 50 -17.92 3.23 1.87
C THR A 50 -19.32 3.84 2.04
N ASP A 51 -19.42 5.07 2.54
CA ASP A 51 -20.65 5.84 2.70
C ASP A 51 -20.56 7.16 1.92
N PRO A 52 -21.10 7.22 0.68
CA PRO A 52 -21.00 8.40 -0.18
C PRO A 52 -21.62 9.65 0.44
N GLY A 53 -22.60 9.52 1.33
CA GLY A 53 -23.19 10.67 2.03
C GLY A 53 -22.20 11.43 2.90
N THR A 54 -21.15 10.76 3.40
CA THR A 54 -20.09 11.39 4.21
C THR A 54 -19.07 12.15 3.35
N LEU A 55 -19.10 11.97 2.03
CA LEU A 55 -18.16 12.60 1.09
C LEU A 55 -18.70 13.89 0.48
N GLU A 56 -19.96 14.26 0.76
CA GLU A 56 -20.57 15.47 0.22
C GLU A 56 -19.79 16.73 0.70
N GLY A 57 -19.32 17.53 -0.26
CA GLY A 57 -18.58 18.76 0.00
C GLY A 57 -17.18 18.62 0.61
N VAL A 58 -16.70 17.39 0.82
CA VAL A 58 -15.41 17.10 1.46
C VAL A 58 -14.23 17.64 0.64
N PHE A 59 -14.38 17.76 -0.67
CA PHE A 59 -13.32 18.26 -1.57
C PHE A 59 -13.56 19.72 -2.01
N ALA A 60 -14.35 20.50 -1.30
CA ALA A 60 -14.54 21.92 -1.61
C ALA A 60 -13.20 22.66 -1.54
N ALA A 61 -12.85 23.38 -2.62
CA ALA A 61 -11.57 24.09 -2.79
C ALA A 61 -10.30 23.23 -2.74
N VAL A 62 -10.41 21.91 -2.93
CA VAL A 62 -9.28 21.00 -3.03
C VAL A 62 -8.77 20.96 -4.49
N ASP A 63 -7.46 21.15 -4.68
CA ASP A 63 -6.80 21.06 -5.98
C ASP A 63 -6.44 19.61 -6.34
N VAL A 64 -5.92 18.86 -5.35
CA VAL A 64 -5.41 17.49 -5.53
C VAL A 64 -5.99 16.56 -4.48
N VAL A 65 -6.50 15.41 -4.92
CA VAL A 65 -6.91 14.31 -4.04
C VAL A 65 -5.92 13.17 -4.15
N VAL A 66 -5.37 12.72 -3.02
CA VAL A 66 -4.49 11.53 -2.94
C VAL A 66 -5.24 10.43 -2.20
N ASN A 67 -5.67 9.39 -2.92
CA ASN A 67 -6.36 8.24 -2.35
C ASN A 67 -5.37 7.17 -1.89
N LEU A 68 -5.15 7.11 -0.58
CA LEU A 68 -4.30 6.12 0.09
C LEU A 68 -5.12 5.05 0.86
N VAL A 69 -6.44 5.05 0.73
CA VAL A 69 -7.29 4.09 1.46
C VAL A 69 -6.97 2.67 1.05
N ALA A 70 -6.64 1.85 2.02
CA ALA A 70 -6.37 0.44 1.79
C ALA A 70 -6.71 -0.43 3.00
N LEU A 71 -7.25 -1.62 2.72
CA LEU A 71 -7.21 -2.76 3.63
C LEU A 71 -5.93 -3.55 3.36
N SER A 72 -5.29 -4.00 4.41
CA SER A 72 -4.07 -4.81 4.31
C SER A 72 -4.30 -6.07 3.48
N PRO A 73 -3.45 -6.38 2.48
CA PRO A 73 -3.49 -7.66 1.77
C PRO A 73 -2.88 -8.81 2.59
N LEU A 74 -2.19 -8.47 3.69
CA LEU A 74 -1.44 -9.44 4.50
C LEU A 74 -2.36 -10.28 5.39
N PHE A 75 -3.56 -9.76 5.68
CA PHE A 75 -4.55 -10.41 6.55
C PHE A 75 -5.92 -10.44 5.87
N THR A 76 -6.74 -11.40 6.25
CA THR A 76 -8.16 -11.40 5.86
C THR A 76 -8.88 -10.29 6.62
N PRO A 77 -9.53 -9.34 5.94
CA PRO A 77 -10.20 -8.24 6.62
C PRO A 77 -11.42 -8.70 7.40
N ALA A 78 -11.81 -7.94 8.43
CA ALA A 78 -13.08 -8.12 9.11
C ALA A 78 -14.23 -8.03 8.09
N GLY A 79 -15.12 -9.01 8.08
CA GLY A 79 -16.17 -9.13 7.06
C GLY A 79 -15.73 -9.92 5.80
N GLY A 80 -14.50 -10.45 5.78
CA GLY A 80 -14.00 -11.32 4.71
C GLY A 80 -13.49 -10.57 3.49
N ASN A 81 -13.04 -11.33 2.49
CA ASN A 81 -12.37 -10.82 1.29
C ASN A 81 -13.27 -9.93 0.40
N VAL A 82 -14.59 -9.96 0.56
CA VAL A 82 -15.52 -9.05 -0.14
C VAL A 82 -15.26 -7.58 0.25
N GLN A 83 -14.72 -7.33 1.44
CA GLN A 83 -14.40 -5.98 1.90
C GLN A 83 -13.33 -5.28 1.03
N HIS A 84 -12.47 -6.05 0.36
CA HIS A 84 -11.54 -5.46 -0.60
C HIS A 84 -12.29 -4.77 -1.76
N ASP A 85 -13.36 -5.37 -2.28
CA ASP A 85 -14.16 -4.73 -3.32
C ASP A 85 -14.89 -3.47 -2.81
N VAL A 86 -15.52 -3.58 -1.64
CA VAL A 86 -16.26 -2.47 -1.02
C VAL A 86 -15.34 -1.26 -0.78
N VAL A 87 -14.16 -1.48 -0.18
CA VAL A 87 -13.27 -0.37 0.20
C VAL A 87 -12.45 0.14 -0.98
N HIS A 88 -11.87 -0.77 -1.79
CA HIS A 88 -10.94 -0.33 -2.84
C HIS A 88 -11.66 0.05 -4.14
N ARG A 89 -12.64 -0.72 -4.62
CA ARG A 89 -13.35 -0.38 -5.85
C ARG A 89 -14.46 0.63 -5.59
N GLN A 90 -15.50 0.23 -4.80
CA GLN A 90 -16.66 1.10 -4.57
C GLN A 90 -16.24 2.40 -3.87
N GLY A 91 -15.37 2.33 -2.85
CA GLY A 91 -14.85 3.51 -2.20
C GLY A 91 -14.09 4.44 -3.15
N THR A 92 -13.33 3.90 -4.13
CA THR A 92 -12.70 4.73 -5.16
C THR A 92 -13.74 5.35 -6.10
N GLU A 93 -14.77 4.62 -6.51
CA GLU A 93 -15.88 5.15 -7.33
C GLU A 93 -16.56 6.33 -6.63
N HIS A 94 -16.90 6.21 -5.34
CA HIS A 94 -17.48 7.32 -4.57
C HIS A 94 -16.55 8.53 -4.45
N LEU A 95 -15.24 8.30 -4.30
CA LEU A 95 -14.26 9.41 -4.26
C LEU A 95 -14.15 10.11 -5.62
N LEU A 96 -14.19 9.37 -6.72
CA LEU A 96 -14.16 9.95 -8.06
C LEU A 96 -15.39 10.82 -8.32
N ASP A 97 -16.58 10.35 -7.94
CA ASP A 97 -17.83 11.13 -8.06
C ASP A 97 -17.73 12.43 -7.26
N ALA A 98 -17.36 12.36 -5.97
CA ALA A 98 -17.22 13.53 -5.12
C ALA A 98 -16.11 14.50 -5.59
N ALA A 99 -15.00 14.00 -6.11
CA ALA A 99 -13.92 14.81 -6.66
C ALA A 99 -14.34 15.50 -7.98
N THR A 100 -15.11 14.81 -8.81
CA THR A 100 -15.65 15.37 -10.05
C THR A 100 -16.63 16.50 -9.75
N ASP A 101 -17.56 16.28 -8.82
CA ASP A 101 -18.56 17.28 -8.42
C ASP A 101 -17.89 18.54 -7.82
N ALA A 102 -16.78 18.37 -7.13
CA ALA A 102 -15.98 19.47 -6.56
C ALA A 102 -15.05 20.17 -7.55
N GLY A 103 -14.87 19.62 -8.76
CA GLY A 103 -13.95 20.15 -9.77
C GLY A 103 -12.47 19.98 -9.44
N VAL A 104 -12.09 18.90 -8.74
CA VAL A 104 -10.71 18.58 -8.41
C VAL A 104 -9.85 18.47 -9.67
N ALA A 105 -8.69 19.14 -9.67
CA ALA A 105 -7.83 19.23 -10.85
C ALA A 105 -6.97 17.96 -11.07
N HIS A 106 -6.65 17.21 -10.01
CA HIS A 106 -5.81 16.03 -10.10
C HIS A 106 -6.18 14.97 -9.05
N PHE A 107 -6.30 13.70 -9.48
CA PHE A 107 -6.58 12.57 -8.62
C PHE A 107 -5.42 11.56 -8.63
N VAL A 108 -4.78 11.37 -7.50
CA VAL A 108 -3.66 10.41 -7.34
C VAL A 108 -4.18 9.14 -6.68
N GLN A 109 -4.12 8.02 -7.40
CA GLN A 109 -4.58 6.72 -6.92
C GLN A 109 -3.42 5.85 -6.46
N MET A 110 -3.38 5.50 -5.17
CA MET A 110 -2.50 4.45 -4.68
C MET A 110 -3.08 3.07 -5.00
N SER A 111 -2.46 2.41 -5.94
CA SER A 111 -2.77 1.03 -6.35
C SER A 111 -1.77 0.04 -5.73
N ALA A 112 -1.43 -1.03 -6.43
CA ALA A 112 -0.43 -2.01 -6.03
C ALA A 112 0.17 -2.71 -7.26
N LEU A 113 1.40 -3.20 -7.15
CA LEU A 113 1.98 -4.06 -8.19
C LEU A 113 1.10 -5.27 -8.47
N GLY A 114 0.90 -5.56 -9.74
CA GLY A 114 0.08 -6.67 -10.21
C GLY A 114 -1.43 -6.43 -10.14
N ALA A 115 -1.89 -5.18 -9.89
CA ALA A 115 -3.30 -4.82 -9.91
C ALA A 115 -3.95 -5.24 -11.26
N ASP A 116 -4.95 -6.14 -11.18
CA ASP A 116 -5.62 -6.72 -12.34
C ASP A 116 -7.05 -7.12 -11.93
N PRO A 117 -8.10 -6.66 -12.66
CA PRO A 117 -9.48 -7.05 -12.39
C PRO A 117 -9.73 -8.57 -12.41
N ASN A 118 -8.88 -9.34 -13.08
CA ASN A 118 -8.92 -10.79 -13.15
C ASN A 118 -7.83 -11.47 -12.28
N GLY A 119 -7.20 -10.73 -11.39
CA GLY A 119 -6.08 -11.18 -10.57
C GLY A 119 -6.42 -12.32 -9.60
N ALA A 120 -5.39 -12.96 -9.08
CA ALA A 120 -5.51 -14.19 -8.29
C ALA A 120 -6.17 -13.97 -6.91
N THR A 121 -6.01 -12.79 -6.30
CA THR A 121 -6.56 -12.47 -4.96
C THR A 121 -7.65 -11.43 -5.04
N ALA A 122 -8.52 -11.38 -4.03
CA ALA A 122 -9.58 -10.36 -3.94
C ALA A 122 -9.00 -8.95 -3.88
N TYR A 123 -7.89 -8.77 -3.16
CA TYR A 123 -7.17 -7.50 -3.10
C TYR A 123 -6.71 -7.01 -4.47
N ILE A 124 -5.99 -7.85 -5.23
CA ILE A 124 -5.46 -7.49 -6.56
C ILE A 124 -6.59 -7.23 -7.56
N ARG A 125 -7.70 -8.01 -7.50
CA ARG A 125 -8.89 -7.75 -8.32
C ARG A 125 -9.53 -6.41 -8.01
N ALA A 126 -9.69 -6.10 -6.72
CA ALA A 126 -10.30 -4.85 -6.29
C ALA A 126 -9.44 -3.63 -6.67
N LYS A 127 -8.10 -3.70 -6.50
CA LYS A 127 -7.18 -2.66 -6.96
C LYS A 127 -7.23 -2.49 -8.48
N GLY A 128 -7.23 -3.57 -9.25
CA GLY A 128 -7.36 -3.50 -10.71
C GLY A 128 -8.71 -2.93 -11.17
N ALA A 129 -9.81 -3.24 -10.48
CA ALA A 129 -11.12 -2.66 -10.76
C ALA A 129 -11.18 -1.16 -10.40
N ALA A 130 -10.56 -0.75 -9.28
CA ALA A 130 -10.41 0.66 -8.90
C ALA A 130 -9.62 1.45 -9.95
N GLU A 131 -8.47 0.92 -10.43
CA GLU A 131 -7.72 1.56 -11.51
C GLU A 131 -8.55 1.71 -12.79
N ARG A 132 -9.40 0.72 -13.09
CA ARG A 132 -10.28 0.82 -14.24
C ARG A 132 -11.30 1.94 -14.08
N ALA A 133 -11.88 2.12 -12.88
CA ALA A 133 -12.76 3.24 -12.59
C ALA A 133 -12.03 4.58 -12.74
N VAL A 134 -10.84 4.73 -12.19
CA VAL A 134 -9.99 5.93 -12.33
C VAL A 134 -9.73 6.27 -13.80
N ARG A 135 -9.35 5.28 -14.62
CA ARG A 135 -9.08 5.51 -16.06
C ARG A 135 -10.31 5.85 -16.89
N HIS A 136 -11.52 5.53 -16.41
CA HIS A 136 -12.77 5.84 -17.09
C HIS A 136 -13.45 7.11 -16.56
N SER A 137 -12.92 7.69 -15.49
CA SER A 137 -13.39 8.99 -15.00
C SER A 137 -12.89 10.13 -15.88
N ASP A 138 -13.59 11.27 -15.84
CA ASP A 138 -13.19 12.49 -16.54
C ASP A 138 -12.07 13.24 -15.82
N LEU A 139 -11.65 12.79 -14.64
CA LEU A 139 -10.59 13.41 -13.84
C LEU A 139 -9.22 13.14 -14.44
N THR A 140 -8.38 14.16 -14.48
CA THR A 140 -6.95 13.98 -14.70
C THR A 140 -6.35 13.18 -13.54
N SER A 141 -5.71 12.05 -13.81
CA SER A 141 -5.30 11.15 -12.73
C SER A 141 -3.90 10.59 -12.93
N THR A 142 -3.25 10.20 -11.83
CA THR A 142 -2.00 9.42 -11.81
C THR A 142 -2.18 8.18 -10.95
N ILE A 143 -1.69 7.04 -11.42
CA ILE A 143 -1.80 5.76 -10.72
C ILE A 143 -0.41 5.29 -10.28
N LEU A 144 -0.22 5.07 -8.98
CA LEU A 144 1.01 4.56 -8.40
C LEU A 144 0.83 3.10 -7.97
N ARG A 145 1.68 2.21 -8.45
CA ARG A 145 1.69 0.78 -8.16
C ARG A 145 2.96 0.40 -7.39
N PRO A 146 3.02 0.66 -6.09
CA PRO A 146 4.18 0.26 -5.31
C PRO A 146 4.23 -1.26 -5.08
N SER A 147 5.45 -1.78 -4.91
CA SER A 147 5.70 -3.04 -4.21
C SER A 147 5.34 -2.89 -2.73
N VAL A 148 5.64 -3.89 -1.90
CA VAL A 148 5.43 -3.81 -0.47
C VAL A 148 6.18 -2.61 0.12
N VAL A 149 5.50 -1.82 0.93
CA VAL A 149 6.08 -0.62 1.55
C VAL A 149 6.52 -0.94 2.97
N PHE A 150 7.72 -0.49 3.35
CA PHE A 150 8.26 -0.66 4.70
C PHE A 150 8.66 0.69 5.31
N GLY A 151 8.72 0.72 6.65
CA GLY A 151 9.07 1.90 7.43
C GLY A 151 8.45 1.85 8.81
N SER A 152 8.65 2.89 9.62
CA SER A 152 8.07 3.00 10.94
C SER A 152 6.54 3.07 10.87
N GLY A 153 5.83 2.21 11.59
CA GLY A 153 4.37 2.10 11.54
C GLY A 153 3.82 1.17 10.45
N GLY A 154 4.68 0.64 9.55
CA GLY A 154 4.28 -0.30 8.51
C GLY A 154 4.12 -1.74 9.01
N GLU A 155 3.21 -2.50 8.40
CA GLU A 155 2.91 -3.88 8.81
C GLU A 155 3.86 -4.93 8.23
N PHE A 156 4.60 -4.63 7.16
CA PHE A 156 5.35 -5.61 6.39
C PHE A 156 6.43 -6.34 7.23
N ILE A 157 7.19 -5.62 8.05
CA ILE A 157 8.24 -6.20 8.89
C ILE A 157 7.63 -7.08 9.99
N SER A 158 6.59 -6.60 10.67
CA SER A 158 5.90 -7.36 11.72
C SER A 158 5.20 -8.61 11.17
N PHE A 159 4.57 -8.50 10.00
CA PHE A 159 4.00 -9.64 9.30
C PHE A 159 5.06 -10.67 8.90
N THR A 160 6.21 -10.23 8.39
CA THR A 160 7.32 -11.15 8.07
C THR A 160 7.81 -11.89 9.31
N LYS A 161 7.93 -11.21 10.47
CA LYS A 161 8.28 -11.85 11.75
C LYS A 161 7.24 -12.88 12.18
N LEU A 162 5.96 -12.61 11.93
CA LEU A 162 4.88 -13.55 12.24
C LEU A 162 4.98 -14.82 11.37
N LEU A 163 5.25 -14.66 10.07
CA LEU A 163 5.41 -15.80 9.14
C LEU A 163 6.69 -16.59 9.37
N ALA A 164 7.74 -15.91 9.73
CA ALA A 164 9.08 -16.46 9.90
C ALA A 164 9.61 -16.15 11.31
N PRO A 165 9.19 -16.89 12.35
CA PRO A 165 9.71 -16.69 13.71
C PRO A 165 11.22 -16.97 13.76
N PRO A 166 11.95 -16.42 14.77
CA PRO A 166 13.38 -16.60 14.91
C PRO A 166 13.75 -18.09 15.12
N TYR A 167 14.98 -18.39 14.77
CA TYR A 167 15.64 -19.71 14.85
C TYR A 167 15.15 -20.71 13.83
N LEU A 168 13.84 -20.95 13.69
CA LEU A 168 13.29 -21.94 12.76
C LEU A 168 11.98 -21.46 12.16
N ALA A 169 11.94 -21.24 10.85
CA ALA A 169 10.77 -20.80 10.12
C ALA A 169 10.39 -21.82 9.02
N ALA A 170 9.16 -22.28 9.03
CA ALA A 170 8.59 -23.16 8.01
C ALA A 170 7.88 -22.31 6.95
N LEU A 171 8.55 -21.99 5.84
CA LEU A 171 7.97 -21.14 4.81
C LEU A 171 7.47 -21.92 3.60
N PRO A 172 6.29 -21.56 3.05
CA PRO A 172 5.80 -22.12 1.78
C PRO A 172 6.83 -21.96 0.67
N GLY A 173 7.12 -23.05 -0.06
CA GLY A 173 8.12 -23.06 -1.13
C GLY A 173 9.52 -22.64 -0.70
N GLY A 174 9.85 -22.70 0.61
CA GLY A 174 11.13 -22.23 1.14
C GLY A 174 11.26 -20.71 1.16
N GLY A 175 10.16 -19.96 1.06
CA GLY A 175 10.18 -18.50 1.06
C GLY A 175 10.84 -17.90 -0.19
N GLN A 176 10.73 -18.55 -1.34
CA GLN A 176 11.36 -18.12 -2.61
C GLN A 176 10.63 -17.00 -3.33
N THR A 177 9.40 -16.66 -2.92
CA THR A 177 8.65 -15.51 -3.46
C THR A 177 9.45 -14.23 -3.29
N ARG A 178 9.63 -13.49 -4.37
CA ARG A 178 10.43 -12.26 -4.41
C ARG A 178 9.57 -11.04 -4.19
N PHE A 179 10.12 -10.10 -3.45
CA PHE A 179 9.57 -8.77 -3.21
C PHE A 179 10.62 -7.72 -3.56
N GLN A 180 10.16 -6.51 -3.85
CA GLN A 180 11.04 -5.36 -4.12
C GLN A 180 10.65 -4.21 -3.16
N PRO A 181 10.92 -4.36 -1.83
CA PRO A 181 10.41 -3.46 -0.81
C PRO A 181 10.87 -2.02 -1.05
N ILE A 182 9.94 -1.06 -1.01
CA ILE A 182 10.22 0.37 -1.10
C ILE A 182 10.02 1.02 0.27
N HIS A 183 10.93 1.93 0.66
CA HIS A 183 10.80 2.67 1.91
C HIS A 183 9.70 3.73 1.82
N VAL A 184 8.99 3.99 2.92
CA VAL A 184 7.86 4.92 2.93
C VAL A 184 8.29 6.34 2.56
N GLU A 185 9.45 6.81 3.01
CA GLU A 185 9.94 8.16 2.68
C GLU A 185 10.31 8.30 1.20
N ASP A 186 10.87 7.24 0.60
CA ASP A 186 11.16 7.23 -0.84
C ASP A 186 9.84 7.30 -1.65
N LEU A 187 8.83 6.54 -1.23
CA LEU A 187 7.50 6.57 -1.85
C LEU A 187 6.81 7.93 -1.67
N VAL A 188 6.93 8.54 -0.48
CA VAL A 188 6.38 9.88 -0.19
C VAL A 188 7.05 10.93 -1.07
N THR A 189 8.37 10.88 -1.26
CA THR A 189 9.08 11.76 -2.18
C THR A 189 8.50 11.69 -3.61
N ILE A 190 8.23 10.48 -4.10
CA ILE A 190 7.58 10.26 -5.40
C ILE A 190 6.15 10.83 -5.43
N ILE A 191 5.36 10.65 -4.35
CA ILE A 191 3.99 11.18 -4.29
C ILE A 191 4.00 12.71 -4.33
N VAL A 192 4.93 13.35 -3.63
CA VAL A 192 5.07 14.82 -3.64
C VAL A 192 5.40 15.31 -5.05
N GLU A 193 6.35 14.69 -5.74
CA GLU A 193 6.68 15.01 -7.14
C GLU A 193 5.47 14.86 -8.07
N VAL A 194 4.67 13.80 -7.90
CA VAL A 194 3.43 13.59 -8.66
C VAL A 194 2.40 14.70 -8.41
N ILE A 195 2.34 15.24 -7.18
CA ILE A 195 1.45 16.37 -6.84
C ILE A 195 1.92 17.64 -7.51
N ASP A 196 3.23 17.92 -7.48
CA ASP A 196 3.83 19.20 -7.86
C ASP A 196 4.08 19.32 -9.36
N ASP A 197 4.49 18.24 -10.04
CA ASP A 197 4.80 18.26 -11.47
C ASP A 197 3.63 17.74 -12.33
N PRO A 198 3.00 18.63 -13.13
CA PRO A 198 1.93 18.23 -14.05
C PRO A 198 2.34 17.20 -15.12
N THR A 199 3.64 16.97 -15.36
CA THR A 199 4.11 15.99 -16.36
C THR A 199 3.77 14.55 -15.98
N HIS A 200 3.50 14.29 -14.70
CA HIS A 200 3.08 12.98 -14.19
C HIS A 200 1.59 12.69 -14.38
N ARG A 201 0.80 13.66 -14.83
CA ARG A 201 -0.64 13.49 -15.05
C ARG A 201 -0.92 12.52 -16.19
N GLY A 202 -1.94 11.67 -16.02
CA GLY A 202 -2.31 10.63 -16.98
C GLY A 202 -1.42 9.39 -16.98
N GLN A 203 -0.42 9.32 -16.11
CA GLN A 203 0.58 8.25 -16.07
C GLN A 203 0.20 7.13 -15.09
N THR A 204 0.84 5.98 -15.29
CA THR A 204 0.81 4.85 -14.35
C THR A 204 2.23 4.37 -14.12
N TYR A 205 2.68 4.29 -12.86
CA TYR A 205 4.05 3.96 -12.48
C TYR A 205 4.12 2.69 -11.64
N GLU A 206 5.00 1.76 -11.99
CA GLU A 206 5.38 0.63 -11.13
C GLU A 206 6.60 1.00 -10.30
N LEU A 207 6.46 0.99 -8.96
CA LEU A 207 7.45 1.51 -8.04
C LEU A 207 7.99 0.40 -7.13
N GLY A 208 9.27 0.11 -7.23
CA GLY A 208 9.97 -0.84 -6.39
C GLY A 208 11.17 -0.19 -5.69
N GLY A 209 11.55 -0.77 -4.56
CA GLY A 209 12.77 -0.37 -3.88
C GLY A 209 14.03 -0.84 -4.62
N PRO A 210 15.23 -0.62 -4.02
CA PRO A 210 16.51 -0.85 -4.68
C PRO A 210 16.91 -2.33 -4.76
N GLU A 211 16.18 -3.24 -4.09
CA GLU A 211 16.59 -4.64 -3.96
C GLU A 211 15.43 -5.58 -4.22
N ARG A 212 15.70 -6.65 -4.97
CA ARG A 212 14.77 -7.77 -5.17
C ARG A 212 15.19 -8.89 -4.23
N LEU A 213 14.41 -9.11 -3.18
CA LEU A 213 14.71 -10.05 -2.10
C LEU A 213 13.64 -11.12 -2.02
N THR A 214 14.04 -12.36 -1.76
CA THR A 214 13.10 -13.43 -1.38
C THR A 214 12.55 -13.20 0.03
N LEU A 215 11.38 -13.73 0.33
CA LEU A 215 10.82 -13.70 1.69
C LEU A 215 11.79 -14.30 2.72
N ALA A 216 12.54 -15.35 2.34
CA ALA A 216 13.55 -15.95 3.19
C ALA A 216 14.73 -15.00 3.47
N GLU A 217 15.19 -14.23 2.49
CA GLU A 217 16.25 -13.23 2.67
C GLU A 217 15.76 -12.07 3.53
N ILE A 218 14.55 -11.58 3.30
CA ILE A 218 13.92 -10.54 4.12
C ILE A 218 13.83 -10.98 5.59
N ALA A 219 13.34 -12.20 5.85
CA ALA A 219 13.27 -12.75 7.19
C ALA A 219 14.65 -12.83 7.86
N LYS A 220 15.68 -13.25 7.12
CA LYS A 220 17.07 -13.29 7.63
C LYS A 220 17.60 -11.91 7.95
N LEU A 221 17.35 -10.90 7.12
CA LEU A 221 17.76 -9.52 7.37
C LEU A 221 17.11 -8.98 8.66
N ILE A 222 15.78 -9.15 8.80
CA ILE A 222 15.03 -8.69 9.96
C ILE A 222 15.56 -9.33 11.26
N HIS A 223 15.75 -10.65 11.27
CA HIS A 223 16.23 -11.33 12.48
C HIS A 223 17.70 -11.04 12.79
N ARG A 224 18.53 -10.86 11.76
CA ARG A 224 19.94 -10.47 11.96
C ARG A 224 20.04 -9.10 12.64
N ALA A 225 19.22 -8.12 12.23
CA ALA A 225 19.18 -6.81 12.88
C ALA A 225 18.77 -6.87 14.37
N GLU A 226 18.07 -7.93 14.77
CA GLU A 226 17.73 -8.20 16.18
C GLU A 226 18.78 -9.09 16.90
N GLY A 227 19.93 -9.38 16.29
CA GLY A 227 20.93 -10.28 16.84
C GLY A 227 20.50 -11.75 16.87
N LYS A 228 19.51 -12.14 16.05
CA LYS A 228 18.97 -13.50 15.97
C LYS A 228 19.29 -14.13 14.62
N SER A 229 19.25 -15.46 14.56
CA SER A 229 19.31 -16.21 13.29
C SER A 229 17.96 -16.83 12.96
N VAL A 230 17.74 -17.14 11.68
CA VAL A 230 16.61 -17.94 11.24
C VAL A 230 17.04 -18.96 10.19
N THR A 231 16.69 -20.22 10.45
CA THR A 231 16.84 -21.31 9.47
C THR A 231 15.47 -21.53 8.81
N VAL A 232 15.41 -21.42 7.49
CA VAL A 232 14.19 -21.61 6.74
C VAL A 232 14.06 -23.07 6.31
N LEU A 233 12.99 -23.72 6.74
CA LEU A 233 12.59 -25.04 6.25
C LEU A 233 11.57 -24.87 5.11
N PRO A 234 11.81 -25.52 3.96
CA PRO A 234 10.87 -25.49 2.85
C PRO A 234 9.64 -26.36 3.17
N VAL A 235 8.46 -25.72 3.20
CA VAL A 235 7.18 -26.44 3.25
C VAL A 235 6.66 -26.60 1.83
N PRO A 236 6.37 -27.83 1.37
CA PRO A 236 5.74 -28.03 0.07
C PRO A 236 4.47 -27.19 -0.07
N MET A 237 4.33 -26.50 -1.21
CA MET A 237 3.20 -25.59 -1.46
C MET A 237 1.82 -26.23 -1.26
N ILE A 238 1.72 -27.53 -1.55
CA ILE A 238 0.48 -28.30 -1.33
C ILE A 238 0.11 -28.36 0.17
N LEU A 239 1.07 -28.60 1.06
CA LEU A 239 0.84 -28.64 2.51
C LEU A 239 0.51 -27.24 3.06
N ALA A 240 1.17 -26.21 2.57
CA ALA A 240 0.87 -24.83 2.91
C ALA A 240 -0.58 -24.46 2.52
N ARG A 241 -1.02 -24.87 1.32
CA ARG A 241 -2.41 -24.69 0.87
C ARG A 241 -3.41 -25.34 1.83
N VAL A 242 -3.19 -26.60 2.18
CA VAL A 242 -4.08 -27.33 3.11
C VAL A 242 -4.14 -26.65 4.46
N GLY A 243 -2.98 -26.27 5.03
CA GLY A 243 -2.90 -25.58 6.32
C GLY A 243 -3.63 -24.24 6.33
N LEU A 244 -3.48 -23.41 5.30
CA LEU A 244 -4.15 -22.12 5.20
C LEU A 244 -5.65 -22.25 4.89
N THR A 245 -6.08 -23.29 4.15
CA THR A 245 -7.51 -23.57 3.95
C THR A 245 -8.20 -23.98 5.26
N ILE A 246 -7.52 -24.78 6.08
CA ILE A 246 -8.03 -25.13 7.42
C ILE A 246 -8.00 -23.89 8.33
N GLY A 247 -6.95 -23.09 8.27
CA GLY A 247 -6.83 -21.84 9.03
C GLY A 247 -7.95 -20.85 8.74
N GLU A 248 -8.38 -20.71 7.48
CA GLU A 248 -9.51 -19.85 7.08
C GLU A 248 -10.83 -20.25 7.75
N ALA A 249 -11.00 -21.54 8.08
CA ALA A 249 -12.19 -22.05 8.78
C ALA A 249 -12.14 -21.88 10.31
N ILE A 250 -10.99 -21.45 10.86
CA ILE A 250 -10.79 -21.27 12.31
C ILE A 250 -11.00 -19.80 12.67
N PRO A 251 -11.99 -19.45 13.51
CA PRO A 251 -12.18 -18.07 13.96
C PRO A 251 -10.90 -17.52 14.62
N GLY A 252 -10.50 -16.32 14.21
CA GLY A 252 -9.32 -15.64 14.76
C GLY A 252 -7.99 -15.94 14.06
N VAL A 253 -7.95 -16.81 13.05
CA VAL A 253 -6.79 -16.98 12.17
C VAL A 253 -6.92 -15.98 11.00
N PRO A 254 -6.08 -14.95 10.94
CA PRO A 254 -6.24 -13.84 9.96
C PRO A 254 -5.62 -14.16 8.60
N MET A 255 -5.40 -15.42 8.26
CA MET A 255 -4.77 -15.84 7.01
C MET A 255 -5.57 -16.96 6.35
N GLY A 256 -5.68 -16.91 5.02
CA GLY A 256 -6.44 -17.86 4.23
C GLY A 256 -5.86 -18.10 2.84
N LEU A 257 -6.71 -18.56 1.93
CA LEU A 257 -6.31 -18.91 0.56
C LEU A 257 -5.76 -17.74 -0.25
N ASP A 258 -6.19 -16.51 0.01
CA ASP A 258 -5.68 -15.35 -0.72
C ASP A 258 -4.24 -15.03 -0.33
N GLN A 259 -3.85 -15.20 0.95
CA GLN A 259 -2.46 -15.09 1.39
C GLN A 259 -1.58 -16.19 0.76
N TYR A 260 -2.11 -17.43 0.66
CA TYR A 260 -1.42 -18.49 -0.09
C TYR A 260 -1.21 -18.12 -1.56
N ARG A 261 -2.22 -17.55 -2.22
CA ARG A 261 -2.13 -17.14 -3.64
C ARG A 261 -1.11 -16.01 -3.83
N SER A 262 -1.07 -15.05 -2.89
CA SER A 262 -0.08 -13.96 -2.89
C SER A 262 1.36 -14.48 -2.82
N LEU A 263 1.61 -15.53 -2.02
CA LEU A 263 2.94 -16.15 -1.91
C LEU A 263 3.38 -16.95 -3.15
N ARG A 264 2.53 -17.07 -4.16
CA ARG A 264 2.87 -17.74 -5.43
C ARG A 264 3.26 -16.79 -6.56
N VAL A 265 3.14 -15.50 -6.33
CA VAL A 265 3.40 -14.47 -7.35
C VAL A 265 4.44 -13.51 -6.79
N ASP A 266 5.48 -13.27 -7.55
CA ASP A 266 6.49 -12.28 -7.19
C ASP A 266 5.88 -10.87 -7.18
N ASN A 267 6.24 -10.09 -6.17
CA ASN A 267 5.87 -8.70 -6.04
C ASN A 267 7.08 -7.81 -6.37
N VAL A 268 7.50 -7.88 -7.62
CA VAL A 268 8.62 -7.12 -8.18
C VAL A 268 8.18 -6.40 -9.46
N THR A 269 8.72 -5.22 -9.72
CA THR A 269 8.43 -4.44 -10.92
C THR A 269 8.94 -5.15 -12.18
N ARG A 270 8.27 -4.96 -13.30
CA ARG A 270 8.78 -5.34 -14.62
C ARG A 270 9.83 -4.35 -15.09
N SER A 271 9.48 -3.06 -15.03
CA SER A 271 10.35 -1.92 -15.18
C SER A 271 10.15 -1.05 -13.94
N ASN A 272 11.20 -0.70 -13.22
CA ASN A 272 11.08 0.16 -12.05
C ASN A 272 11.07 1.62 -12.55
N ASP A 273 9.92 2.27 -12.49
CA ASP A 273 9.70 3.59 -13.07
C ASP A 273 10.22 4.75 -12.20
N ILE A 274 11.11 4.48 -11.24
CA ILE A 274 11.70 5.50 -10.35
C ILE A 274 12.54 6.54 -11.11
N ASP A 275 13.07 6.19 -12.27
CA ASP A 275 13.83 7.09 -13.14
C ASP A 275 12.98 8.24 -13.70
N ALA A 276 11.66 8.05 -13.82
CA ALA A 276 10.73 9.12 -14.17
C ALA A 276 10.70 10.25 -13.14
N PHE A 277 11.21 10.03 -11.95
CA PHE A 277 11.32 10.98 -10.83
C PHE A 277 12.77 11.42 -10.59
N GLY A 278 13.65 11.20 -11.56
CA GLY A 278 15.08 11.51 -11.42
C GLY A 278 15.82 10.68 -10.38
N LEU A 279 15.22 9.59 -9.90
CA LEU A 279 15.79 8.71 -8.89
C LEU A 279 16.45 7.49 -9.52
N SER A 280 17.49 6.97 -8.87
CA SER A 280 18.12 5.69 -9.18
C SER A 280 18.03 4.74 -7.98
N GLU A 281 18.31 3.46 -8.19
CA GLU A 281 18.33 2.48 -7.08
C GLU A 281 19.32 2.83 -5.96
N GLN A 282 20.32 3.68 -6.22
CA GLN A 282 21.31 4.12 -5.24
C GLN A 282 20.77 5.22 -4.30
N ASP A 283 19.76 5.96 -4.76
CA ASP A 283 19.11 7.03 -4.00
C ASP A 283 18.07 6.48 -3.03
N LEU A 284 17.62 5.22 -3.24
CA LEU A 284 16.58 4.60 -2.44
C LEU A 284 17.12 3.88 -1.20
N THR A 285 16.32 3.87 -0.16
CA THR A 285 16.62 3.26 1.13
C THR A 285 16.58 1.73 1.06
N ARG A 286 17.70 1.06 1.34
CA ARG A 286 17.77 -0.40 1.44
C ARG A 286 17.15 -0.91 2.73
N LEU A 287 16.44 -2.04 2.65
CA LEU A 287 15.84 -2.67 3.84
C LEU A 287 16.88 -2.97 4.92
N GLY A 288 18.04 -3.51 4.53
CA GLY A 288 19.13 -3.78 5.48
C GLY A 288 19.67 -2.53 6.15
N THR A 289 19.79 -1.42 5.43
CA THR A 289 20.24 -0.13 6.00
C THR A 289 19.23 0.43 6.99
N TYR A 290 17.93 0.37 6.64
CA TYR A 290 16.85 0.81 7.53
C TYR A 290 16.79 0.02 8.84
N LEU A 291 16.99 -1.30 8.79
CA LEU A 291 16.98 -2.16 9.97
C LEU A 291 18.17 -1.91 10.92
N GLY A 292 19.23 -1.27 10.44
CA GLY A 292 20.42 -0.99 11.21
C GLY A 292 21.47 -2.11 11.16
N PRO A 293 22.69 -1.82 11.64
CA PRO A 293 23.75 -2.82 11.70
C PRO A 293 23.45 -3.89 12.73
N SER A 294 23.75 -5.13 12.37
CA SER A 294 23.78 -6.29 13.27
C SER A 294 24.99 -6.25 14.20
#